data_3b0fa34b7e2c234d1b528384e90e22c7
#
_entry.id   3b0fa34b7e2c234d1b528384e90e22c7
#
_cell.length_a   1.000
_cell.length_b   1.000
_cell.length_c   1.000
_cell.angle_alpha   90.00
_cell.angle_beta   90.00
_cell.angle_gamma   90.00
#
_symmetry.space_group_name_H-M   'P 1'
#
loop_
_entity.id
_entity.type
_entity.pdbx_description
1 polymer ?
#
loop_
_entity_poly.entity_id
_entity_poly.type
_entity_poly.pdbx_seq_one_letter_code
_entity_poly.pdbx_strand_id
1 'polypeptide(L)' 'MKRTYTVSKDEKSGLWYAHQVGFPWIPVFGSFSKSKRAAQRVAADCMALPLKEYLQLK' A
#
# COMPACT_ATOMS: atom_id res chain seq x y z
N MET A 1 -16.17 -5.15 -0.41
CA MET A 1 -15.46 -4.18 -1.25
C MET A 1 -14.09 -4.74 -1.61
N LYS A 2 -13.69 -4.63 -2.88
CA LYS A 2 -12.38 -5.13 -3.30
C LYS A 2 -11.26 -4.16 -2.92
N ARG A 3 -10.09 -4.73 -2.65
CA ARG A 3 -8.90 -3.93 -2.39
C ARG A 3 -8.41 -3.32 -3.71
N THR A 4 -8.41 -1.99 -3.81
CA THR A 4 -7.95 -1.28 -5.01
C THR A 4 -6.53 -0.77 -4.88
N TYR A 5 -5.98 -0.73 -3.67
CA TYR A 5 -4.58 -0.40 -3.40
C TYR A 5 -3.94 -1.55 -2.64
N THR A 6 -2.66 -1.79 -2.92
CA THR A 6 -1.91 -2.84 -2.26
C THR A 6 -0.49 -2.34 -2.00
N VAL A 7 0.34 -3.17 -1.40
CA VAL A 7 1.73 -2.82 -1.13
C VAL A 7 2.66 -3.83 -1.79
N SER A 8 3.83 -3.35 -2.18
CA SER A 8 4.88 -4.20 -2.74
C SER A 8 6.22 -3.75 -2.18
N LYS A 9 7.20 -4.64 -2.24
CA LYS A 9 8.55 -4.33 -1.79
C LYS A 9 9.40 -3.93 -3.00
N ASP A 10 10.10 -2.79 -2.86
CA ASP A 10 11.07 -2.37 -3.86
C ASP A 10 12.39 -3.11 -3.59
N GLU A 11 12.77 -3.99 -4.49
CA GLU A 11 13.96 -4.81 -4.32
C GLU A 11 15.25 -3.98 -4.28
N LYS A 12 15.27 -2.84 -4.97
CA LYS A 12 16.47 -2.01 -5.02
C LYS A 12 16.75 -1.30 -3.70
N SER A 13 15.71 -0.75 -3.07
CA SER A 13 15.87 -0.01 -1.82
C SER A 13 15.52 -0.82 -0.59
N GLY A 14 14.80 -1.94 -0.78
CA GLY A 14 14.30 -2.74 0.33
C GLY A 14 13.13 -2.10 1.05
N LEU A 15 12.55 -1.05 0.49
CA LEU A 15 11.42 -0.35 1.09
C LEU A 15 10.10 -0.88 0.56
N TRP A 16 9.09 -0.79 1.41
CA TRP A 16 7.71 -1.10 1.01
C TRP A 16 7.04 0.17 0.51
N TYR A 17 6.12 0.02 -0.44
CA TYR A 17 5.36 1.15 -0.95
C TYR A 17 3.95 0.71 -1.33
N ALA A 18 3.03 1.67 -1.32
CA ALA A 18 1.66 1.44 -1.75
C ALA A 18 1.51 1.79 -3.22
N HIS A 19 0.66 1.05 -3.92
CA HIS A 19 0.34 1.34 -5.31
C HIS A 19 -1.05 0.82 -5.61
N GLN A 20 -1.63 1.32 -6.68
CA GLN A 20 -2.92 0.82 -7.16
C GLN A 20 -2.74 -0.58 -7.72
N VAL A 21 -3.72 -1.45 -7.46
CA VAL A 21 -3.70 -2.82 -7.99
C VAL A 21 -3.63 -2.77 -9.51
N GLY A 22 -2.68 -3.49 -10.09
CA GLY A 22 -2.45 -3.50 -11.52
C GLY A 22 -1.42 -2.48 -12.02
N PHE A 23 -0.95 -1.58 -11.15
CA PHE A 23 -0.02 -0.53 -11.53
C PHE A 23 1.16 -0.45 -10.55
N PRO A 24 1.96 -1.52 -10.42
CA PRO A 24 3.04 -1.54 -9.44
C PRO A 24 4.18 -0.57 -9.76
N TRP A 25 4.23 -0.05 -10.98
CA TRP A 25 5.25 0.91 -11.39
C TRP A 25 4.87 2.37 -11.08
N ILE A 26 3.71 2.59 -10.46
CA ILE A 26 3.25 3.94 -10.09
C ILE A 26 3.03 3.97 -8.57
N PRO A 27 4.10 4.16 -7.77
CA PRO A 27 3.95 4.20 -6.32
C PRO A 27 3.19 5.45 -5.87
N VAL A 28 2.44 5.31 -4.78
CA VAL A 28 1.80 6.46 -4.15
C VAL A 28 2.89 7.34 -3.55
N PHE A 29 2.80 8.65 -3.82
CA PHE A 29 3.78 9.60 -3.32
C PHE A 29 3.86 9.54 -1.79
N GLY A 30 5.08 9.42 -1.28
CA GLY A 30 5.32 9.41 0.16
C GLY A 30 4.99 8.09 0.84
N SER A 31 4.72 7.01 0.08
CA SER A 31 4.35 5.73 0.68
C SER A 31 5.54 4.84 1.04
N PHE A 32 6.74 5.17 0.58
CA PHE A 32 7.91 4.33 0.85
C PHE A 32 8.23 4.27 2.33
N SER A 33 8.42 3.05 2.84
CA SER A 33 8.71 2.84 4.26
C SER A 33 9.45 1.51 4.45
N LYS A 34 10.23 1.42 5.51
CA LYS A 34 10.88 0.17 5.89
C LYS A 34 9.88 -0.85 6.44
N SER A 35 8.70 -0.39 6.85
CA SER A 35 7.67 -1.22 7.44
C SER A 35 6.57 -1.50 6.42
N LYS A 36 6.25 -2.78 6.23
CA LYS A 36 5.10 -3.16 5.40
C LYS A 36 3.81 -2.55 5.95
N ARG A 37 3.67 -2.53 7.29
CA ARG A 37 2.48 -1.99 7.94
C ARG A 37 2.31 -0.50 7.64
N ALA A 38 3.40 0.25 7.61
CA ALA A 38 3.32 1.68 7.30
C ALA A 38 2.85 1.90 5.86
N ALA A 39 3.32 1.09 4.91
CA ALA A 39 2.85 1.17 3.52
C ALA A 39 1.38 0.77 3.42
N GLN A 40 0.95 -0.23 4.19
CA GLN A 40 -0.45 -0.63 4.23
C GLN A 40 -1.34 0.49 4.76
N ARG A 41 -0.86 1.28 5.72
CA ARG A 41 -1.59 2.46 6.19
C ARG A 41 -1.83 3.47 5.08
N VAL A 42 -0.81 3.70 4.26
CA VAL A 42 -0.95 4.62 3.14
C VAL A 42 -1.98 4.09 2.15
N ALA A 43 -1.93 2.79 1.86
CA ALA A 43 -2.93 2.17 0.97
C ALA A 43 -4.34 2.31 1.55
N ALA A 44 -4.49 2.09 2.85
CA ALA A 44 -5.80 2.24 3.51
C ALA A 44 -6.30 3.69 3.43
N ASP A 45 -5.41 4.66 3.64
CA ASP A 45 -5.75 6.07 3.54
C ASP A 45 -6.22 6.42 2.13
N CYS A 46 -5.57 5.87 1.11
CA CYS A 46 -5.97 6.08 -0.28
C CYS A 46 -7.37 5.54 -0.55
N MET A 47 -7.79 4.53 0.19
CA MET A 47 -9.13 3.95 0.08
C MET A 47 -10.12 4.57 1.07
N ALA A 48 -9.68 5.55 1.87
CA ALA A 48 -10.50 6.19 2.90
C ALA A 48 -11.03 5.18 3.92
N LEU A 49 -10.22 4.18 4.26
CA LEU A 49 -10.58 3.13 5.21
C LEU A 49 -9.60 3.14 6.39
N PRO A 50 -10.06 2.78 7.60
CA PRO A 50 -9.12 2.49 8.67
C PRO A 50 -8.30 1.24 8.33
N LEU A 51 -7.07 1.18 8.83
CA LEU A 51 -6.17 0.07 8.52
C LEU A 51 -6.80 -1.29 8.83
N LYS A 52 -7.51 -1.39 9.93
CA LYS A 52 -8.16 -2.64 10.32
C LYS A 52 -9.11 -3.15 9.25
N GLU A 53 -9.95 -2.26 8.70
CA GLU A 53 -10.89 -2.64 7.65
C GLU A 53 -10.15 -2.94 6.34
N TYR A 54 -9.14 -2.13 6.02
CA TYR A 54 -8.35 -2.37 4.82
C TYR A 54 -7.74 -3.78 4.83
N LEU A 55 -7.19 -4.22 5.97
CA LEU A 55 -6.54 -5.52 6.06
C LEU A 55 -7.52 -6.68 5.91
N GLN A 56 -8.81 -6.45 6.09
CA GLN A 56 -9.84 -7.46 5.93
C GLN A 56 -10.34 -7.57 4.49
N LEU A 57 -9.96 -6.67 3.61
CA LEU A 57 -10.35 -6.71 2.21
C LEU A 57 -9.58 -7.82 1.47
N LYS A 58 -10.24 -8.39 0.49
CA LYS A 58 -9.65 -9.44 -0.34
C LYS A 58 -9.44 -8.97 -1.76
#